data_2a37546f897d0c3f9c9136031d2d1b4b
#
_entry.id   2a37546f897d0c3f9c9136031d2d1b4b
#
_cell.length_a   1.000
_cell.length_b   1.000
_cell.length_c   1.000
_cell.angle_alpha   90.00
_cell.angle_beta   90.00
_cell.angle_gamma   90.00
#
_symmetry.space_group_name_H-M   'P 1'
#
loop_
_entity.id
_entity.type
_entity.pdbx_description
1 polymer ?
#
loop_
_entity_poly.entity_id
_entity_poly.type
_entity_poly.pdbx_seq_one_letter_code
_entity_poly.pdbx_strand_id
1 'polypeptide(L)'
;MNTTKVISIIDSILTLNSDEFSFLFNVISVLDPKNLTKKQAEKIIINCSECNSDQIYKHGKRNGKQRYKCCNCQVTFTYSWIKGFHQSHYDKFIKFIKCLLLQTSLETTAEICQISKSCAFNWRHKILNLIEKSTKKVEKLSFLVEFDNFYFEESKKGNHKKGIGRKARKRGKDPENRKQRGVSKLQVCISTAVSRNKEIVVEATGLGATSSEKLIAKFADKFTDLDKTTLISDGEKAIATFANKLGLNHKIIFNQKALKNPSKFKTTFIVENNIKYHIENVNSFQAECKRSINSKFKGVASKYLLKYLCFQKWMRLNKNNIYTMRKKLIDEIKANQNEIINISQIRTNNLLIFS
;
A
#
# COMPACT_ATOMS: atom_id res chain seq x y z
N MET A 1 -5.03 -14.38 -39.59
CA MET A 1 -4.12 -13.78 -38.60
C MET A 1 -2.72 -13.77 -39.20
N ASN A 2 -2.05 -12.65 -39.28
CA ASN A 2 -0.80 -12.51 -40.02
C ASN A 2 0.34 -13.20 -39.26
N THR A 3 0.74 -14.41 -39.68
CA THR A 3 1.77 -15.26 -39.06
C THR A 3 3.09 -14.51 -38.84
N THR A 4 3.47 -13.63 -39.76
CA THR A 4 4.69 -12.81 -39.65
C THR A 4 4.67 -11.86 -38.46
N LYS A 5 3.50 -11.25 -38.14
CA LYS A 5 3.35 -10.41 -36.94
C LYS A 5 3.42 -11.20 -35.65
N VAL A 6 2.92 -12.44 -35.65
CA VAL A 6 2.97 -13.31 -34.45
C VAL A 6 4.40 -13.73 -34.17
N ILE A 7 5.17 -14.10 -35.19
CA ILE A 7 6.59 -14.46 -35.06
C ILE A 7 7.40 -13.29 -34.50
N SER A 8 7.24 -12.09 -35.06
CA SER A 8 7.92 -10.88 -34.57
C SER A 8 7.61 -10.57 -33.08
N ILE A 9 6.37 -10.82 -32.65
CA ILE A 9 5.98 -10.63 -31.24
C ILE A 9 6.65 -11.69 -30.35
N ILE A 10 6.70 -12.95 -30.80
CA ILE A 10 7.35 -14.05 -30.07
C ILE A 10 8.84 -13.76 -29.91
N ASP A 11 9.52 -13.33 -30.99
CA ASP A 11 10.93 -12.98 -30.94
C ASP A 11 11.20 -11.83 -29.96
N SER A 12 10.33 -10.80 -29.95
CA SER A 12 10.42 -9.71 -28.98
C SER A 12 10.20 -10.16 -27.54
N ILE A 13 9.35 -11.16 -27.31
CA ILE A 13 9.11 -11.74 -25.99
C ILE A 13 10.32 -12.57 -25.51
N LEU A 14 10.96 -13.29 -26.41
CA LEU A 14 12.13 -14.12 -26.11
C LEU A 14 13.40 -13.31 -25.75
N THR A 15 13.45 -12.03 -26.12
CA THR A 15 14.55 -11.11 -25.76
C THR A 15 14.36 -10.41 -24.41
N LEU A 16 13.20 -10.57 -23.76
CA LEU A 16 12.92 -9.95 -22.46
C LEU A 16 13.69 -10.64 -21.34
N ASN A 17 14.19 -9.83 -20.40
CA ASN A 17 14.69 -10.38 -19.15
C ASN A 17 13.54 -10.87 -18.23
N SER A 18 13.87 -11.57 -17.16
CA SER A 18 12.89 -12.19 -16.24
C SER A 18 11.88 -11.19 -15.67
N ASP A 19 12.29 -9.96 -15.39
CA ASP A 19 11.41 -8.93 -14.82
C ASP A 19 10.49 -8.32 -15.88
N GLU A 20 11.00 -8.09 -17.07
CA GLU A 20 10.24 -7.61 -18.23
C GLU A 20 9.24 -8.65 -18.72
N PHE A 21 9.65 -9.93 -18.77
CA PHE A 21 8.76 -11.03 -19.11
C PHE A 21 7.64 -11.19 -18.09
N SER A 22 7.95 -11.13 -16.81
CA SER A 22 6.96 -11.16 -15.73
C SER A 22 6.00 -9.96 -15.81
N PHE A 23 6.49 -8.78 -16.14
CA PHE A 23 5.68 -7.59 -16.38
C PHE A 23 4.75 -7.77 -17.57
N LEU A 24 5.27 -8.23 -18.72
CA LEU A 24 4.49 -8.47 -19.94
C LEU A 24 3.40 -9.52 -19.72
N PHE A 25 3.76 -10.64 -19.08
CA PHE A 25 2.80 -11.71 -18.75
C PHE A 25 1.66 -11.20 -17.88
N ASN A 26 1.98 -10.35 -16.90
CA ASN A 26 0.99 -9.70 -16.05
C ASN A 26 0.09 -8.74 -16.84
N VAL A 27 0.64 -7.95 -17.76
CA VAL A 27 -0.13 -7.05 -18.64
C VAL A 27 -1.06 -7.85 -19.54
N ILE A 28 -0.58 -8.94 -20.18
CA ILE A 28 -1.39 -9.81 -21.02
C ILE A 28 -2.52 -10.44 -20.21
N SER A 29 -2.28 -10.87 -18.97
CA SER A 29 -3.32 -11.44 -18.11
C SER A 29 -4.43 -10.44 -17.77
N VAL A 30 -4.11 -9.14 -17.76
CA VAL A 30 -5.12 -8.06 -17.61
C VAL A 30 -5.96 -7.91 -18.86
N LEU A 31 -5.39 -8.18 -20.03
CA LEU A 31 -6.01 -7.97 -21.35
C LEU A 31 -6.73 -9.20 -21.89
N ASP A 32 -6.68 -10.37 -21.21
CA ASP A 32 -7.27 -11.63 -21.68
C ASP A 32 -8.76 -11.49 -22.00
N PRO A 33 -9.17 -11.69 -23.28
CA PRO A 33 -10.57 -11.57 -23.72
C PRO A 33 -11.52 -12.57 -23.04
N LYS A 34 -11.05 -13.73 -22.62
CA LYS A 34 -11.88 -14.74 -21.93
C LYS A 34 -12.42 -14.24 -20.59
N ASN A 35 -11.76 -13.22 -19.98
CA ASN A 35 -12.25 -12.56 -18.80
C ASN A 35 -13.28 -11.46 -19.09
N LEU A 36 -13.48 -11.11 -20.36
CA LEU A 36 -14.44 -10.08 -20.81
C LEU A 36 -15.81 -10.68 -21.18
N THR A 37 -15.90 -11.98 -21.46
CA THR A 37 -17.08 -12.59 -22.06
C THR A 37 -18.01 -13.36 -21.13
N LYS A 38 -17.62 -13.67 -19.90
CA LYS A 38 -18.58 -14.12 -18.89
C LYS A 38 -19.20 -12.92 -18.17
N LYS A 39 -20.13 -12.26 -18.85
CA LYS A 39 -21.27 -11.61 -18.21
C LYS A 39 -22.10 -12.69 -17.50
N GLN A 40 -21.66 -13.16 -16.36
CA GLN A 40 -22.63 -13.53 -15.33
C GLN A 40 -23.29 -12.22 -14.95
N ALA A 41 -24.46 -11.98 -15.46
CA ALA A 41 -25.38 -10.98 -14.97
C ALA A 41 -25.73 -11.40 -13.53
N GLU A 42 -24.84 -11.12 -12.58
CA GLU A 42 -25.21 -11.03 -11.17
C GLU A 42 -26.38 -10.04 -11.16
N LYS A 43 -27.55 -10.51 -10.76
CA LYS A 43 -28.73 -9.69 -10.61
C LYS A 43 -28.34 -8.58 -9.63
N ILE A 44 -28.07 -7.38 -10.17
CA ILE A 44 -27.61 -6.25 -9.39
C ILE A 44 -28.80 -5.86 -8.52
N ILE A 45 -28.75 -6.21 -7.24
CA ILE A 45 -29.70 -5.72 -6.26
C ILE A 45 -29.34 -4.25 -6.02
N ILE A 46 -30.20 -3.36 -6.43
CA ILE A 46 -30.03 -1.92 -6.27
C ILE A 46 -30.78 -1.51 -5.00
N ASN A 47 -30.06 -0.96 -4.04
CA ASN A 47 -30.66 -0.39 -2.83
C ASN A 47 -30.56 1.14 -2.87
N CYS A 48 -31.43 1.81 -2.12
CA CYS A 48 -31.40 3.25 -1.96
C CYS A 48 -30.07 3.72 -1.39
N SER A 49 -29.49 4.79 -1.97
CA SER A 49 -28.20 5.37 -1.52
C SER A 49 -28.26 6.05 -0.16
N GLU A 50 -29.45 6.39 0.32
CA GLU A 50 -29.64 7.12 1.59
C GLU A 50 -30.15 6.21 2.72
N CYS A 51 -31.23 5.46 2.51
CA CYS A 51 -31.84 4.64 3.54
C CYS A 51 -31.61 3.12 3.37
N ASN A 52 -30.87 2.73 2.35
CA ASN A 52 -30.53 1.33 2.01
C ASN A 52 -31.76 0.41 1.73
N SER A 53 -32.94 0.97 1.52
CA SER A 53 -34.15 0.22 1.18
C SER A 53 -34.01 -0.40 -0.23
N ASP A 54 -34.52 -1.60 -0.40
CA ASP A 54 -34.66 -2.31 -1.69
C ASP A 54 -35.91 -1.90 -2.48
N GLN A 55 -36.84 -1.16 -1.80
CA GLN A 55 -38.07 -0.64 -2.38
C GLN A 55 -37.77 0.57 -3.27
N ILE A 56 -37.40 0.32 -4.49
CA ILE A 56 -37.01 1.34 -5.47
C ILE A 56 -37.66 1.09 -6.81
N TYR A 57 -37.93 2.16 -7.56
CA TYR A 57 -38.43 2.05 -8.93
C TYR A 57 -37.67 2.95 -9.90
N LYS A 58 -37.72 2.63 -11.19
CA LYS A 58 -37.12 3.43 -12.25
C LYS A 58 -37.83 4.78 -12.39
N HIS A 59 -37.04 5.86 -12.33
CA HIS A 59 -37.59 7.23 -12.37
C HIS A 59 -36.92 8.03 -13.51
N GLY A 60 -37.21 7.66 -14.75
CA GLY A 60 -36.72 8.34 -15.94
C GLY A 60 -35.20 8.22 -16.14
N LYS A 61 -34.70 8.98 -17.13
CA LYS A 61 -33.26 9.06 -17.44
C LYS A 61 -32.82 10.53 -17.35
N ARG A 62 -31.55 10.73 -16.92
CA ARG A 62 -30.87 12.04 -16.97
C ARG A 62 -29.49 11.84 -17.60
N ASN A 63 -29.19 12.59 -18.66
CA ASN A 63 -27.94 12.44 -19.40
C ASN A 63 -27.66 10.98 -19.84
N GLY A 64 -28.69 10.30 -20.38
CA GLY A 64 -28.60 8.91 -20.81
C GLY A 64 -28.58 7.84 -19.71
N LYS A 65 -28.62 8.23 -18.42
CA LYS A 65 -28.48 7.33 -17.27
C LYS A 65 -29.81 7.08 -16.60
N GLN A 66 -30.07 5.82 -16.23
CA GLN A 66 -31.26 5.46 -15.47
C GLN A 66 -31.22 6.09 -14.07
N ARG A 67 -32.25 6.80 -13.70
CA ARG A 67 -32.50 7.26 -12.33
C ARG A 67 -33.46 6.30 -11.64
N TYR A 68 -33.35 6.24 -10.35
CA TYR A 68 -34.23 5.47 -9.46
C TYR A 68 -34.76 6.38 -8.39
N LYS A 69 -35.97 6.09 -7.89
CA LYS A 69 -36.58 6.77 -6.76
C LYS A 69 -36.88 5.73 -5.68
N CYS A 70 -36.58 6.05 -4.46
CA CYS A 70 -36.85 5.21 -3.29
C CYS A 70 -38.31 5.42 -2.86
N CYS A 71 -39.02 4.32 -2.58
CA CYS A 71 -40.40 4.41 -2.04
C CYS A 71 -40.41 4.89 -0.59
N ASN A 72 -39.38 4.57 0.20
CA ASN A 72 -39.35 4.89 1.63
C ASN A 72 -38.93 6.33 1.91
N CYS A 73 -37.77 6.77 1.42
CA CYS A 73 -37.23 8.12 1.71
C CYS A 73 -37.47 9.13 0.59
N GLN A 74 -38.12 8.72 -0.51
CA GLN A 74 -38.48 9.57 -1.67
C GLN A 74 -37.29 10.17 -2.42
N VAL A 75 -36.04 9.87 -2.03
CA VAL A 75 -34.85 10.39 -2.67
C VAL A 75 -34.71 9.81 -4.08
N THR A 76 -34.35 10.67 -5.03
CA THR A 76 -34.05 10.27 -6.40
C THR A 76 -32.54 10.20 -6.58
N PHE A 77 -32.05 9.05 -7.04
CA PHE A 77 -30.63 8.81 -7.22
C PHE A 77 -30.33 8.08 -8.55
N THR A 78 -29.07 8.14 -8.94
CA THR A 78 -28.57 7.34 -10.04
C THR A 78 -27.75 6.21 -9.42
N TYR A 79 -28.04 4.98 -9.80
CA TYR A 79 -27.30 3.84 -9.26
C TYR A 79 -25.80 3.98 -9.53
N SER A 80 -25.03 3.87 -8.48
CA SER A 80 -23.58 3.67 -8.56
C SER A 80 -23.27 2.38 -7.83
N TRP A 81 -22.65 1.42 -8.50
CA TRP A 81 -22.30 0.11 -7.93
C TRP A 81 -21.27 0.20 -6.79
N ILE A 82 -20.53 1.30 -6.73
CA ILE A 82 -19.70 1.72 -5.59
C ILE A 82 -19.80 3.23 -5.47
N LYS A 83 -20.07 3.74 -4.28
CA LYS A 83 -20.10 5.20 -3.98
C LYS A 83 -18.78 5.85 -4.43
N GLY A 84 -18.89 6.93 -5.17
CA GLY A 84 -17.71 7.67 -5.68
C GLY A 84 -17.09 7.15 -6.99
N PHE A 85 -17.64 6.05 -7.57
CA PHE A 85 -17.24 5.53 -8.87
C PHE A 85 -18.46 5.38 -9.79
N HIS A 86 -18.35 5.90 -11.00
CA HIS A 86 -19.48 5.97 -11.92
C HIS A 86 -19.71 4.65 -12.65
N GLN A 87 -20.98 4.20 -12.77
CA GLN A 87 -21.34 2.93 -13.39
C GLN A 87 -20.85 2.76 -14.84
N SER A 88 -20.83 3.83 -15.64
CA SER A 88 -20.33 3.77 -17.03
C SER A 88 -18.84 3.40 -17.13
N HIS A 89 -18.13 3.35 -16.02
CA HIS A 89 -16.72 3.02 -15.96
C HIS A 89 -16.44 1.67 -15.28
N TYR A 90 -17.45 0.81 -15.12
CA TYR A 90 -17.29 -0.47 -14.43
C TYR A 90 -16.15 -1.31 -15.04
N ASP A 91 -16.19 -1.56 -16.36
CA ASP A 91 -15.15 -2.38 -17.02
C ASP A 91 -13.76 -1.74 -16.88
N LYS A 92 -13.67 -0.40 -17.00
CA LYS A 92 -12.43 0.34 -16.79
C LYS A 92 -11.96 0.23 -15.35
N PHE A 93 -12.87 0.24 -14.39
CA PHE A 93 -12.54 0.09 -12.98
C PHE A 93 -12.04 -1.32 -12.65
N ILE A 94 -12.63 -2.36 -13.22
CA ILE A 94 -12.14 -3.73 -13.05
C ILE A 94 -10.72 -3.90 -13.59
N LYS A 95 -10.42 -3.31 -14.76
CA LYS A 95 -9.05 -3.24 -15.30
C LYS A 95 -8.13 -2.45 -14.36
N PHE A 96 -8.63 -1.31 -13.84
CA PHE A 96 -7.89 -0.49 -12.91
C PHE A 96 -7.50 -1.24 -11.61
N ILE A 97 -8.41 -2.03 -11.02
CA ILE A 97 -8.11 -2.84 -9.84
C ILE A 97 -7.00 -3.85 -10.14
N LYS A 98 -7.01 -4.50 -11.32
CA LYS A 98 -5.90 -5.37 -11.73
C LYS A 98 -4.58 -4.59 -11.84
N CYS A 99 -4.58 -3.43 -12.49
CA CYS A 99 -3.40 -2.56 -12.59
C CYS A 99 -2.88 -2.14 -11.21
N LEU A 100 -3.77 -1.86 -10.25
CA LEU A 100 -3.40 -1.53 -8.87
C LEU A 100 -2.72 -2.71 -8.18
N LEU A 101 -3.27 -3.92 -8.28
CA LEU A 101 -2.69 -5.14 -7.72
C LEU A 101 -1.33 -5.48 -8.35
N LEU A 102 -1.17 -5.24 -9.64
CA LEU A 102 0.11 -5.35 -10.35
C LEU A 102 1.08 -4.20 -10.04
N GLN A 103 0.62 -3.19 -9.30
CA GLN A 103 1.41 -2.03 -8.89
C GLN A 103 1.97 -1.21 -10.06
N THR A 104 1.24 -1.13 -11.18
CA THR A 104 1.66 -0.38 -12.36
C THR A 104 1.76 1.12 -12.08
N SER A 105 2.55 1.85 -12.87
CA SER A 105 2.64 3.31 -12.80
C SER A 105 1.29 3.97 -13.10
N LEU A 106 1.10 5.24 -12.72
CA LEU A 106 -0.15 5.96 -13.05
C LEU A 106 -0.33 6.13 -14.56
N GLU A 107 0.75 6.30 -15.28
CA GLU A 107 0.77 6.47 -16.74
C GLU A 107 0.31 5.20 -17.43
N THR A 108 1.00 4.09 -17.18
CA THR A 108 0.63 2.76 -17.68
C THR A 108 -0.80 2.36 -17.29
N THR A 109 -1.23 2.69 -16.07
CA THR A 109 -2.61 2.44 -15.63
C THR A 109 -3.62 3.24 -16.45
N ALA A 110 -3.33 4.52 -16.73
CA ALA A 110 -4.21 5.39 -17.51
C ALA A 110 -4.37 4.86 -18.95
N GLU A 111 -3.27 4.44 -19.57
CA GLU A 111 -3.24 3.85 -20.91
C GLU A 111 -4.03 2.54 -20.98
N ILE A 112 -3.73 1.57 -20.12
CA ILE A 112 -4.42 0.26 -20.11
C ILE A 112 -5.92 0.41 -19.86
N CYS A 113 -6.32 1.31 -18.95
CA CYS A 113 -7.71 1.52 -18.58
C CYS A 113 -8.44 2.51 -19.48
N GLN A 114 -7.75 3.18 -20.40
CA GLN A 114 -8.31 4.23 -21.25
C GLN A 114 -9.03 5.31 -20.43
N ILE A 115 -8.34 5.83 -19.42
CA ILE A 115 -8.80 6.92 -18.54
C ILE A 115 -7.73 8.00 -18.45
N SER A 116 -8.10 9.20 -18.00
CA SER A 116 -7.10 10.24 -17.76
C SER A 116 -6.17 9.88 -16.59
N LYS A 117 -4.95 10.37 -16.60
CA LYS A 117 -3.99 10.21 -15.50
C LYS A 117 -4.53 10.76 -14.18
N SER A 118 -5.30 11.85 -14.23
CA SER A 118 -5.99 12.41 -13.06
C SER A 118 -7.06 11.47 -12.52
N CYS A 119 -7.82 10.81 -13.39
CA CYS A 119 -8.79 9.80 -12.99
C CYS A 119 -8.11 8.61 -12.32
N ALA A 120 -7.04 8.07 -12.92
CA ALA A 120 -6.24 6.98 -12.35
C ALA A 120 -5.66 7.36 -10.97
N PHE A 121 -5.16 8.60 -10.83
CA PHE A 121 -4.68 9.14 -9.56
C PHE A 121 -5.79 9.19 -8.49
N ASN A 122 -6.94 9.74 -8.84
CA ASN A 122 -8.06 9.88 -7.92
C ASN A 122 -8.59 8.51 -7.45
N TRP A 123 -8.77 7.56 -8.37
CA TRP A 123 -9.21 6.22 -8.04
C TRP A 123 -8.21 5.50 -7.13
N ARG A 124 -6.92 5.58 -7.47
CA ARG A 124 -5.85 4.98 -6.66
C ARG A 124 -5.88 5.50 -5.23
N HIS A 125 -5.89 6.81 -5.04
CA HIS A 125 -5.82 7.39 -3.70
C HIS A 125 -7.09 7.18 -2.88
N LYS A 126 -8.27 7.11 -3.49
CA LYS A 126 -9.51 6.72 -2.81
C LYS A 126 -9.41 5.30 -2.25
N ILE A 127 -8.94 4.35 -3.07
CA ILE A 127 -8.80 2.95 -2.65
C ILE A 127 -7.70 2.79 -1.61
N LEU A 128 -6.54 3.39 -1.82
CA LEU A 128 -5.45 3.33 -0.84
C LEU A 128 -5.84 3.92 0.51
N ASN A 129 -6.63 5.00 0.53
CA ASN A 129 -7.15 5.59 1.75
C ASN A 129 -8.12 4.65 2.49
N LEU A 130 -8.96 3.96 1.75
CA LEU A 130 -9.87 2.95 2.31
C LEU A 130 -9.08 1.78 2.90
N ILE A 131 -8.09 1.24 2.18
CA ILE A 131 -7.22 0.17 2.66
C ILE A 131 -6.45 0.58 3.92
N GLU A 132 -5.90 1.80 3.96
CA GLU A 132 -5.23 2.32 5.16
C GLU A 132 -6.17 2.28 6.36
N LYS A 133 -7.39 2.77 6.22
CA LYS A 133 -8.38 2.78 7.30
C LYS A 133 -8.78 1.37 7.73
N SER A 134 -9.08 0.48 6.77
CA SER A 134 -9.50 -0.90 7.09
C SER A 134 -8.40 -1.69 7.77
N THR A 135 -7.14 -1.57 7.30
CA THR A 135 -6.01 -2.31 7.87
C THR A 135 -5.60 -1.81 9.25
N LYS A 136 -5.80 -0.51 9.57
CA LYS A 136 -5.49 0.06 10.89
C LYS A 136 -6.49 -0.31 11.97
N LYS A 137 -7.73 -0.63 11.63
CA LYS A 137 -8.77 -1.02 12.60
C LYS A 137 -8.47 -2.34 13.33
N VAL A 138 -7.64 -3.20 12.78
CA VAL A 138 -7.41 -4.59 13.23
C VAL A 138 -5.95 -4.82 13.63
N GLU A 139 -5.19 -3.77 13.91
CA GLU A 139 -3.77 -3.90 14.25
C GLU A 139 -3.59 -4.36 15.69
N LYS A 140 -3.09 -5.58 15.85
CA LYS A 140 -2.71 -6.17 17.14
C LYS A 140 -1.39 -6.92 16.98
N LEU A 141 -0.49 -6.79 17.92
CA LEU A 141 0.82 -7.42 17.93
C LEU A 141 0.93 -8.30 19.17
N SER A 142 1.32 -9.54 18.98
CA SER A 142 1.45 -10.49 20.06
C SER A 142 2.52 -11.53 19.77
N PHE A 143 2.94 -12.27 20.78
CA PHE A 143 3.89 -13.36 20.72
C PHE A 143 5.30 -12.89 20.32
N LEU A 144 5.87 -13.34 19.20
CA LEU A 144 7.19 -12.95 18.72
C LEU A 144 7.04 -11.84 17.68
N VAL A 145 7.49 -10.63 18.00
CA VAL A 145 7.35 -9.44 17.16
C VAL A 145 8.73 -8.96 16.70
N GLU A 146 8.98 -9.04 15.41
CA GLU A 146 10.17 -8.49 14.77
C GLU A 146 9.95 -7.00 14.52
N PHE A 147 10.86 -6.14 14.97
CA PHE A 147 10.74 -4.69 14.88
C PHE A 147 12.00 -4.08 14.26
N ASP A 148 11.81 -3.22 13.25
CA ASP A 148 12.92 -2.51 12.62
C ASP A 148 12.45 -1.22 11.95
N ASN A 149 13.36 -0.27 11.78
CA ASN A 149 13.14 1.00 11.11
C ASN A 149 13.75 0.99 9.70
N PHE A 150 13.06 1.61 8.75
CA PHE A 150 13.62 1.84 7.43
C PHE A 150 13.25 3.22 6.91
N TYR A 151 13.93 3.67 5.86
CA TYR A 151 13.92 5.05 5.47
C TYR A 151 13.64 5.21 3.99
N PHE A 152 12.85 6.25 3.66
CA PHE A 152 12.65 6.75 2.31
C PHE A 152 13.10 8.20 2.21
N GLU A 153 13.67 8.58 1.07
CA GLU A 153 13.94 9.97 0.77
C GLU A 153 12.65 10.81 0.79
N GLU A 154 12.67 11.99 1.46
CA GLU A 154 11.52 12.89 1.41
C GLU A 154 11.22 13.29 -0.03
N SER A 155 9.98 13.15 -0.45
CA SER A 155 9.49 13.49 -1.78
C SER A 155 8.32 14.47 -1.71
N LYS A 156 8.54 15.68 -2.21
CA LYS A 156 7.51 16.72 -2.37
C LYS A 156 6.82 16.66 -3.74
N LYS A 157 6.85 15.50 -4.40
CA LYS A 157 6.28 15.26 -5.73
C LYS A 157 4.82 15.72 -5.80
N GLY A 158 4.48 16.48 -6.86
CA GLY A 158 3.12 17.01 -7.06
C GLY A 158 2.73 18.18 -6.16
N ASN A 159 3.67 18.78 -5.43
CA ASN A 159 3.45 20.04 -4.73
C ASN A 159 3.85 21.21 -5.66
N HIS A 160 2.85 22.02 -6.04
CA HIS A 160 3.03 23.17 -6.94
C HIS A 160 2.93 24.53 -6.21
N LYS A 161 2.85 24.54 -4.87
CA LYS A 161 2.79 25.81 -4.13
C LYS A 161 4.11 26.58 -4.26
N LYS A 162 4.04 27.84 -4.68
CA LYS A 162 5.17 28.77 -4.67
C LYS A 162 5.73 28.90 -3.27
N GLY A 163 7.05 28.87 -3.09
CA GLY A 163 7.71 28.99 -1.77
C GLY A 163 8.03 27.66 -1.06
N ILE A 164 7.36 26.56 -1.37
CA ILE A 164 7.80 25.24 -0.95
C ILE A 164 8.71 24.69 -2.06
N GLY A 165 9.87 25.32 -2.22
CA GLY A 165 10.76 25.12 -3.32
C GLY A 165 11.24 23.69 -3.42
N ARG A 166 10.85 23.02 -4.49
CA ARG A 166 11.56 21.85 -5.00
C ARG A 166 12.87 22.36 -5.59
N LYS A 167 13.90 22.46 -4.79
CA LYS A 167 15.25 22.63 -5.35
C LYS A 167 15.47 21.44 -6.29
N ALA A 168 15.79 21.73 -7.55
CA ALA A 168 16.09 20.68 -8.52
C ALA A 168 17.22 19.82 -7.95
N ARG A 169 16.98 18.49 -7.81
CA ARG A 169 18.05 17.57 -7.42
C ARG A 169 19.16 17.68 -8.47
N LYS A 170 20.29 18.24 -8.10
CA LYS A 170 21.50 18.12 -8.89
C LYS A 170 21.90 16.65 -8.89
N ARG A 171 21.88 16.00 -10.05
CA ARG A 171 22.38 14.62 -10.18
C ARG A 171 23.79 14.56 -9.61
N GLY A 172 23.97 13.70 -8.63
CA GLY A 172 25.27 13.20 -8.23
C GLY A 172 25.95 13.82 -7.05
N LYS A 173 25.63 15.01 -6.52
CA LYS A 173 26.34 15.57 -5.37
C LYS A 173 25.54 16.73 -4.78
N ASP A 174 24.78 16.47 -3.71
CA ASP A 174 24.30 17.54 -2.85
C ASP A 174 25.39 17.83 -1.80
N PRO A 175 26.07 19.00 -1.83
CA PRO A 175 27.13 19.32 -0.89
C PRO A 175 26.66 19.35 0.57
N GLU A 176 25.39 19.68 0.82
CA GLU A 176 24.82 19.75 2.17
C GLU A 176 24.61 18.36 2.79
N ASN A 177 24.40 17.31 1.98
CA ASN A 177 24.16 15.94 2.47
C ASN A 177 25.42 15.06 2.54
N ARG A 178 26.57 15.50 1.99
CA ARG A 178 27.81 14.70 1.94
C ARG A 178 28.50 14.47 3.29
N LYS A 179 28.22 15.28 4.30
CA LYS A 179 28.94 15.27 5.58
C LYS A 179 28.21 14.51 6.69
N GLN A 180 26.95 14.12 6.51
CA GLN A 180 26.22 13.38 7.54
C GLN A 180 26.35 11.87 7.32
N ARG A 181 27.14 11.22 8.18
CA ARG A 181 27.10 9.77 8.33
C ARG A 181 25.83 9.42 9.11
N GLY A 182 25.07 8.41 8.63
CA GLY A 182 23.86 7.96 9.30
C GLY A 182 22.57 8.48 8.64
N VAL A 183 21.48 8.52 9.42
CA VAL A 183 20.15 8.90 8.94
C VAL A 183 20.04 10.40 8.74
N SER A 184 19.71 10.83 7.53
CA SER A 184 19.49 12.24 7.20
C SER A 184 18.14 12.74 7.74
N LYS A 185 18.08 14.00 8.20
CA LYS A 185 16.85 14.70 8.57
C LYS A 185 15.85 14.86 7.40
N LEU A 186 16.29 14.60 6.16
CA LEU A 186 15.46 14.63 4.95
C LEU A 186 14.89 13.26 4.58
N GLN A 187 15.06 12.27 5.41
CA GLN A 187 14.52 10.94 5.22
C GLN A 187 13.29 10.72 6.09
N VAL A 188 12.24 10.16 5.50
CA VAL A 188 11.04 9.73 6.23
C VAL A 188 11.35 8.40 6.91
N CYS A 189 11.28 8.38 8.23
CA CYS A 189 11.40 7.17 9.02
C CYS A 189 10.08 6.41 9.03
N ILE A 190 10.15 5.13 8.71
CA ILE A 190 9.05 4.18 8.78
C ILE A 190 9.43 3.08 9.77
N SER A 191 8.66 2.97 10.84
CA SER A 191 8.81 1.88 11.81
C SER A 191 7.86 0.76 11.44
N THR A 192 8.35 -0.47 11.52
CA THR A 192 7.61 -1.66 11.12
C THR A 192 7.73 -2.73 12.17
N ALA A 193 6.60 -3.32 12.52
CA ALA A 193 6.51 -4.49 13.38
C ALA A 193 5.84 -5.64 12.63
N VAL A 194 6.43 -6.84 12.67
CA VAL A 194 5.91 -8.05 12.04
C VAL A 194 5.87 -9.16 13.08
N SER A 195 4.67 -9.61 13.43
CA SER A 195 4.47 -10.75 14.34
C SER A 195 4.59 -12.08 13.60
N ARG A 196 5.04 -13.12 14.29
CA ARG A 196 5.04 -14.50 13.78
C ARG A 196 3.62 -15.01 13.49
N ASN A 197 2.60 -14.42 14.10
CA ASN A 197 1.19 -14.67 13.83
C ASN A 197 0.70 -13.99 12.53
N LYS A 198 1.62 -13.51 11.67
CA LYS A 198 1.35 -12.82 10.40
C LYS A 198 0.74 -11.42 10.53
N GLU A 199 0.72 -10.85 11.72
CA GLU A 199 0.27 -9.46 11.91
C GLU A 199 1.39 -8.49 11.50
N ILE A 200 1.01 -7.39 10.89
CA ILE A 200 1.96 -6.37 10.42
C ILE A 200 1.42 -5.01 10.83
N VAL A 201 2.26 -4.21 11.48
CA VAL A 201 2.01 -2.80 11.74
C VAL A 201 3.10 -1.98 11.07
N VAL A 202 2.70 -0.93 10.37
CA VAL A 202 3.60 -0.02 9.68
C VAL A 202 3.16 1.41 9.92
N GLU A 203 4.06 2.24 10.46
CA GLU A 203 3.79 3.63 10.81
C GLU A 203 4.91 4.57 10.38
N ALA A 204 4.52 5.79 9.97
CA ALA A 204 5.47 6.86 9.74
C ALA A 204 5.73 7.59 11.06
N THR A 205 6.98 7.59 11.52
CA THR A 205 7.38 8.17 12.81
C THR A 205 8.00 9.56 12.67
N GLY A 206 8.15 10.08 11.46
CA GLY A 206 8.58 11.44 11.19
C GLY A 206 9.75 11.54 10.22
N LEU A 207 10.45 12.67 10.28
CA LEU A 207 11.67 12.90 9.50
C LEU A 207 12.91 12.63 10.35
N GLY A 208 13.93 12.06 9.74
CA GLY A 208 15.17 11.69 10.39
C GLY A 208 15.05 10.45 11.27
N ALA A 209 15.95 10.30 12.22
CA ALA A 209 15.92 9.20 13.18
C ALA A 209 14.68 9.29 14.08
N THR A 210 14.12 8.14 14.45
CA THR A 210 12.99 8.10 15.39
C THR A 210 13.44 8.17 16.83
N SER A 211 12.50 8.44 17.74
CA SER A 211 12.72 8.40 19.18
C SER A 211 11.75 7.40 19.85
N SER A 212 12.09 6.99 21.08
CA SER A 212 11.24 6.08 21.85
C SER A 212 9.84 6.65 22.09
N GLU A 213 9.71 7.96 22.30
CA GLU A 213 8.44 8.65 22.51
C GLU A 213 7.54 8.55 21.27
N LYS A 214 8.12 8.75 20.07
CA LYS A 214 7.39 8.59 18.81
C LYS A 214 6.96 7.15 18.57
N LEU A 215 7.78 6.17 18.97
CA LEU A 215 7.42 4.75 18.90
C LEU A 215 6.27 4.43 19.87
N ILE A 216 6.33 4.92 21.10
CA ILE A 216 5.26 4.74 22.09
C ILE A 216 3.95 5.32 21.56
N ALA A 217 3.97 6.55 21.05
CA ALA A 217 2.78 7.22 20.53
C ALA A 217 2.12 6.48 19.34
N LYS A 218 2.87 5.65 18.59
CA LYS A 218 2.38 4.96 17.39
C LYS A 218 2.13 3.48 17.58
N PHE A 219 2.77 2.84 18.55
CA PHE A 219 2.77 1.39 18.68
C PHE A 219 2.29 0.87 20.03
N ALA A 220 2.25 1.68 21.10
CA ALA A 220 1.91 1.18 22.45
C ALA A 220 0.52 0.52 22.50
N ASP A 221 -0.47 1.12 21.82
CA ASP A 221 -1.84 0.63 21.73
C ASP A 221 -2.03 -0.60 20.81
N LYS A 222 -0.98 -0.99 20.09
CA LYS A 222 -1.01 -2.14 19.16
C LYS A 222 -0.59 -3.45 19.83
N PHE A 223 0.13 -3.39 20.94
CA PHE A 223 0.54 -4.58 21.65
C PHE A 223 -0.59 -5.11 22.54
N THR A 224 -0.86 -6.40 22.41
CA THR A 224 -1.70 -7.17 23.32
C THR A 224 -0.82 -8.14 24.09
N ASP A 225 -1.17 -8.46 25.32
CA ASP A 225 -0.43 -9.42 26.15
C ASP A 225 1.08 -9.09 26.28
N LEU A 226 1.40 -7.92 26.82
CA LEU A 226 2.78 -7.42 26.95
C LEU A 226 3.71 -8.45 27.60
N ASP A 227 3.25 -9.14 28.65
CA ASP A 227 4.03 -10.13 29.40
C ASP A 227 4.40 -11.37 28.55
N LYS A 228 3.58 -11.71 27.54
CA LYS A 228 3.80 -12.86 26.66
C LYS A 228 4.42 -12.47 25.33
N THR A 229 4.68 -11.17 25.12
CA THR A 229 5.22 -10.68 23.86
C THR A 229 6.72 -10.44 23.99
N THR A 230 7.48 -11.04 23.07
CA THR A 230 8.92 -10.80 22.92
C THR A 230 9.16 -9.94 21.69
N LEU A 231 9.76 -8.77 21.88
CA LEU A 231 10.24 -7.90 20.81
C LEU A 231 11.62 -8.34 20.35
N ILE A 232 11.83 -8.41 19.05
CA ILE A 232 13.11 -8.80 18.43
C ILE A 232 13.56 -7.64 17.53
N SER A 233 14.77 -7.11 17.73
CA SER A 233 15.31 -6.04 16.89
C SER A 233 16.82 -6.14 16.70
N ASP A 234 17.38 -5.24 15.87
CA ASP A 234 18.83 -5.10 15.66
C ASP A 234 19.57 -4.33 16.78
N GLY A 235 18.84 -3.89 17.82
CA GLY A 235 19.40 -3.17 18.96
C GLY A 235 19.51 -1.65 18.75
N GLU A 236 18.79 -1.05 17.81
CA GLU A 236 18.69 0.40 17.72
C GLU A 236 18.23 0.99 19.07
N LYS A 237 18.96 1.99 19.60
CA LYS A 237 18.76 2.54 20.93
C LYS A 237 17.32 3.02 21.18
N ALA A 238 16.67 3.62 20.18
CA ALA A 238 15.29 4.07 20.30
C ALA A 238 14.31 2.90 20.51
N ILE A 239 14.55 1.76 19.84
CA ILE A 239 13.73 0.54 19.95
C ILE A 239 13.97 -0.13 21.31
N ALA A 240 15.23 -0.20 21.77
CA ALA A 240 15.55 -0.77 23.06
C ALA A 240 14.90 0.02 24.21
N THR A 241 14.96 1.36 24.14
CA THR A 241 14.30 2.23 25.14
C THR A 241 12.78 2.11 25.06
N PHE A 242 12.20 1.98 23.87
CA PHE A 242 10.78 1.74 23.66
C PHE A 242 10.32 0.42 24.30
N ALA A 243 11.04 -0.67 24.04
CA ALA A 243 10.74 -1.99 24.62
C ALA A 243 10.78 -1.96 26.16
N ASN A 244 11.81 -1.34 26.74
CA ASN A 244 11.94 -1.20 28.19
C ASN A 244 10.81 -0.38 28.81
N LYS A 245 10.44 0.77 28.21
CA LYS A 245 9.33 1.61 28.70
C LYS A 245 7.97 0.90 28.67
N LEU A 246 7.77 -0.06 27.77
CA LEU A 246 6.56 -0.87 27.69
C LEU A 246 6.62 -2.17 28.54
N GLY A 247 7.76 -2.46 29.14
CA GLY A 247 7.97 -3.72 29.87
C GLY A 247 8.01 -4.97 28.99
N LEU A 248 8.30 -4.83 27.68
CA LEU A 248 8.40 -5.96 26.75
C LEU A 248 9.69 -6.73 26.98
N ASN A 249 9.62 -8.07 26.89
CA ASN A 249 10.81 -8.90 26.76
C ASN A 249 11.50 -8.56 25.43
N HIS A 250 12.77 -8.14 25.47
CA HIS A 250 13.49 -7.66 24.30
C HIS A 250 14.71 -8.52 23.98
N LYS A 251 14.71 -9.13 22.78
CA LYS A 251 15.84 -9.90 22.23
C LYS A 251 16.53 -9.09 21.14
N ILE A 252 17.82 -8.81 21.33
CA ILE A 252 18.62 -8.02 20.38
C ILE A 252 19.43 -8.97 19.51
N ILE A 253 19.26 -8.88 18.19
CA ILE A 253 20.02 -9.62 17.20
C ILE A 253 21.17 -8.76 16.69
N PHE A 254 22.37 -8.98 17.22
CA PHE A 254 23.55 -8.25 16.79
C PHE A 254 23.98 -8.64 15.37
N ASN A 255 24.04 -7.68 14.48
CA ASN A 255 24.65 -7.86 13.17
C ASN A 255 26.17 -7.70 13.30
N GLN A 256 26.89 -8.82 13.35
CA GLN A 256 28.35 -8.83 13.53
C GLN A 256 29.17 -8.19 12.39
N LYS A 257 28.54 -7.55 11.39
CA LYS A 257 29.26 -6.75 10.39
C LYS A 257 30.07 -5.59 11.01
N ALA A 258 29.77 -5.20 12.25
CA ALA A 258 30.46 -4.13 12.95
C ALA A 258 31.76 -4.60 13.65
N LEU A 259 32.00 -5.88 13.82
CA LEU A 259 33.22 -6.40 14.40
C LEU A 259 34.30 -6.50 13.32
N LYS A 260 35.45 -5.89 13.59
CA LYS A 260 36.62 -5.79 12.69
C LYS A 260 37.23 -7.12 12.25
N ASN A 261 36.61 -8.27 12.54
CA ASN A 261 37.14 -9.60 12.22
C ASN A 261 36.16 -10.39 11.32
N PRO A 262 36.45 -10.54 10.01
CA PRO A 262 35.56 -11.18 9.05
C PRO A 262 35.40 -12.70 9.19
N SER A 263 36.19 -13.34 10.00
CA SER A 263 36.29 -14.83 10.11
C SER A 263 35.27 -15.44 11.11
N LYS A 264 34.53 -14.67 11.87
CA LYS A 264 33.53 -15.19 12.80
C LYS A 264 32.13 -15.06 12.22
N PHE A 265 31.43 -16.17 12.12
CA PHE A 265 30.08 -16.38 11.60
C PHE A 265 29.11 -15.23 11.92
N LYS A 266 28.44 -14.72 10.88
CA LYS A 266 27.32 -13.79 11.03
C LYS A 266 26.17 -14.54 11.69
N THR A 267 25.98 -14.38 12.99
CA THR A 267 24.77 -14.84 13.66
C THR A 267 23.63 -13.88 13.27
N THR A 268 22.85 -14.29 12.30
CA THR A 268 21.63 -13.57 11.90
C THR A 268 20.42 -13.97 12.76
N PHE A 269 20.63 -14.85 13.73
CA PHE A 269 19.60 -15.37 14.63
C PHE A 269 20.20 -15.85 15.96
N ILE A 270 19.36 -15.94 16.98
CA ILE A 270 19.64 -16.55 18.27
C ILE A 270 18.67 -17.73 18.42
N VAL A 271 19.14 -18.85 18.97
CA VAL A 271 18.29 -20.01 19.31
C VAL A 271 18.33 -20.19 20.82
N GLU A 272 17.17 -20.10 21.48
CA GLU A 272 16.97 -20.36 22.89
C GLU A 272 15.68 -21.17 23.06
N ASN A 273 15.70 -22.20 23.87
CA ASN A 273 14.53 -23.07 24.15
C ASN A 273 13.82 -23.54 22.87
N ASN A 274 14.56 -23.98 21.86
CA ASN A 274 14.07 -24.36 20.53
C ASN A 274 13.35 -23.26 19.75
N ILE A 275 13.41 -22.00 20.19
CA ILE A 275 12.84 -20.84 19.49
C ILE A 275 13.97 -20.13 18.76
N LYS A 276 13.80 -19.94 17.44
CA LYS A 276 14.72 -19.16 16.61
C LYS A 276 14.27 -17.69 16.56
N TYR A 277 15.06 -16.80 17.14
CA TYR A 277 14.86 -15.35 17.12
C TYR A 277 15.63 -14.74 15.95
N HIS A 278 14.97 -14.02 15.07
CA HIS A 278 15.56 -13.33 13.91
C HIS A 278 14.67 -12.15 13.48
N ILE A 279 15.16 -11.32 12.54
CA ILE A 279 14.44 -10.17 11.99
C ILE A 279 14.25 -10.30 10.46
N GLU A 280 14.22 -11.52 9.94
CA GLU A 280 14.13 -11.78 8.50
C GLU A 280 12.77 -11.42 7.91
N ASN A 281 11.67 -11.59 8.68
CA ASN A 281 10.33 -11.27 8.20
C ASN A 281 10.11 -9.77 8.04
N VAL A 282 10.57 -8.97 9.02
CA VAL A 282 10.48 -7.51 8.93
C VAL A 282 11.36 -7.00 7.81
N ASN A 283 12.59 -7.51 7.65
CA ASN A 283 13.51 -7.16 6.57
C ASN A 283 12.94 -7.50 5.19
N SER A 284 12.33 -8.69 5.06
CA SER A 284 11.65 -9.13 3.84
C SER A 284 10.50 -8.18 3.46
N PHE A 285 9.66 -7.81 4.44
CA PHE A 285 8.57 -6.87 4.21
C PHE A 285 9.07 -5.48 3.80
N GLN A 286 10.11 -4.97 4.46
CA GLN A 286 10.73 -3.70 4.10
C GLN A 286 11.33 -3.70 2.68
N ALA A 287 11.95 -4.81 2.27
CA ALA A 287 12.46 -4.98 0.91
C ALA A 287 11.32 -4.96 -0.13
N GLU A 288 10.20 -5.64 0.16
CA GLU A 288 8.98 -5.57 -0.67
C GLU A 288 8.45 -4.14 -0.78
N CYS A 289 8.39 -3.41 0.33
CA CYS A 289 7.96 -2.00 0.37
C CYS A 289 8.88 -1.11 -0.49
N LYS A 290 10.19 -1.22 -0.32
CA LYS A 290 11.18 -0.45 -1.09
C LYS A 290 11.07 -0.74 -2.59
N ARG A 291 10.94 -2.01 -2.98
CA ARG A 291 10.76 -2.42 -4.38
C ARG A 291 9.46 -1.86 -4.96
N SER A 292 8.36 -1.97 -4.21
CA SER A 292 7.06 -1.43 -4.61
C SER A 292 7.11 0.08 -4.88
N ILE A 293 7.61 0.85 -3.93
CA ILE A 293 7.64 2.30 -4.01
C ILE A 293 8.60 2.79 -5.09
N ASN A 294 9.83 2.28 -5.12
CA ASN A 294 10.88 2.82 -5.96
C ASN A 294 10.81 2.31 -7.41
N SER A 295 10.54 1.02 -7.60
CA SER A 295 10.58 0.39 -8.92
C SER A 295 9.20 0.35 -9.58
N LYS A 296 8.19 -0.20 -8.90
CA LYS A 296 6.87 -0.43 -9.52
C LYS A 296 6.04 0.85 -9.63
N PHE A 297 5.88 1.59 -8.54
CA PHE A 297 5.15 2.88 -8.57
C PHE A 297 6.02 4.06 -9.01
N LYS A 298 7.32 3.85 -9.26
CA LYS A 298 8.29 4.87 -9.71
C LYS A 298 8.36 6.09 -8.78
N GLY A 299 8.30 5.84 -7.47
CA GLY A 299 8.34 6.85 -6.41
C GLY A 299 6.99 7.52 -6.15
N VAL A 300 6.72 7.80 -4.89
CA VAL A 300 5.50 8.46 -4.41
C VAL A 300 5.85 9.68 -3.56
N ALA A 301 4.92 10.64 -3.45
CA ALA A 301 5.10 11.76 -2.54
C ALA A 301 5.03 11.28 -1.09
N SER A 302 5.89 11.83 -0.21
CA SER A 302 5.97 11.42 1.19
C SER A 302 4.62 11.49 1.90
N LYS A 303 3.81 12.50 1.61
CA LYS A 303 2.45 12.65 2.16
C LYS A 303 1.48 11.49 1.85
N TYR A 304 1.77 10.66 0.88
CA TYR A 304 0.95 9.49 0.54
C TYR A 304 1.66 8.18 0.87
N LEU A 305 2.92 8.23 1.31
CA LEU A 305 3.79 7.07 1.49
C LEU A 305 3.12 5.99 2.36
N LEU A 306 2.59 6.37 3.52
CA LEU A 306 1.97 5.43 4.46
C LEU A 306 0.80 4.65 3.83
N LYS A 307 -0.01 5.29 2.98
CA LYS A 307 -1.12 4.63 2.26
C LYS A 307 -0.63 3.51 1.34
N TYR A 308 0.49 3.73 0.65
CA TYR A 308 1.11 2.70 -0.19
C TYR A 308 1.74 1.58 0.63
N LEU A 309 2.29 1.89 1.81
CA LEU A 309 2.82 0.87 2.72
C LEU A 309 1.70 0.02 3.34
N CYS A 310 0.57 0.62 3.72
CA CYS A 310 -0.63 -0.11 4.13
C CYS A 310 -1.17 -0.99 3.01
N PHE A 311 -1.07 -0.55 1.75
CA PHE A 311 -1.41 -1.40 0.60
C PHE A 311 -0.45 -2.59 0.47
N GLN A 312 0.86 -2.40 0.68
CA GLN A 312 1.82 -3.52 0.70
C GLN A 312 1.52 -4.51 1.84
N LYS A 313 1.18 -4.01 3.03
CA LYS A 313 0.68 -4.83 4.13
C LYS A 313 -0.54 -5.65 3.68
N TRP A 314 -1.53 -5.00 3.08
CA TRP A 314 -2.72 -5.68 2.55
C TRP A 314 -2.36 -6.75 1.52
N MET A 315 -1.47 -6.43 0.57
CA MET A 315 -0.97 -7.37 -0.45
C MET A 315 -0.31 -8.60 0.18
N ARG A 316 0.55 -8.41 1.20
CA ARG A 316 1.25 -9.51 1.88
C ARG A 316 0.28 -10.40 2.66
N LEU A 317 -0.65 -9.81 3.41
CA LEU A 317 -1.64 -10.54 4.21
C LEU A 317 -2.67 -11.29 3.35
N ASN A 318 -2.92 -10.81 2.15
CA ASN A 318 -3.89 -11.41 1.22
C ASN A 318 -3.22 -12.07 0.01
N LYS A 319 -1.94 -12.43 0.13
CA LYS A 319 -1.19 -13.04 -0.98
C LYS A 319 -1.88 -14.31 -1.48
N ASN A 320 -2.32 -14.25 -2.74
CA ASN A 320 -3.02 -15.31 -3.45
C ASN A 320 -2.92 -15.06 -4.96
N ASN A 321 -3.60 -15.87 -5.78
CA ASN A 321 -3.72 -15.56 -7.21
C ASN A 321 -4.46 -14.21 -7.41
N ILE A 322 -4.18 -13.55 -8.53
CA ILE A 322 -4.67 -12.19 -8.81
C ILE A 322 -6.20 -12.09 -8.87
N TYR A 323 -6.89 -13.17 -9.27
CA TYR A 323 -8.34 -13.19 -9.35
C TYR A 323 -8.98 -13.17 -7.96
N THR A 324 -8.46 -13.99 -7.03
CA THR A 324 -8.92 -14.03 -5.63
C THR A 324 -8.65 -12.70 -4.95
N MET A 325 -7.44 -12.14 -5.11
CA MET A 325 -7.08 -10.84 -4.56
C MET A 325 -7.98 -9.74 -5.12
N ARG A 326 -8.26 -9.75 -6.42
CA ARG A 326 -9.18 -8.79 -7.05
C ARG A 326 -10.58 -8.87 -6.45
N LYS A 327 -11.15 -10.08 -6.34
CA LYS A 327 -12.46 -10.28 -5.73
C LYS A 327 -12.49 -9.73 -4.33
N LYS A 328 -11.53 -10.13 -3.49
CA LYS A 328 -11.43 -9.66 -2.10
C LYS A 328 -11.33 -8.13 -2.01
N LEU A 329 -10.50 -7.49 -2.83
CA LEU A 329 -10.36 -6.03 -2.83
C LEU A 329 -11.66 -5.33 -3.24
N ILE A 330 -12.37 -5.86 -4.24
CA ILE A 330 -13.66 -5.30 -4.66
C ILE A 330 -14.71 -5.45 -3.55
N ASP A 331 -14.76 -6.59 -2.88
CA ASP A 331 -15.70 -6.84 -1.79
C ASP A 331 -15.41 -5.92 -0.60
N GLU A 332 -14.14 -5.70 -0.25
CA GLU A 332 -13.74 -4.71 0.78
C GLU A 332 -14.12 -3.27 0.40
N ILE A 333 -13.94 -2.88 -0.87
CA ILE A 333 -14.33 -1.56 -1.36
C ILE A 333 -15.85 -1.39 -1.25
N LYS A 334 -16.64 -2.41 -1.60
CA LYS A 334 -18.10 -2.38 -1.48
C LYS A 334 -18.55 -2.30 -0.02
N ALA A 335 -17.96 -3.11 0.85
CA ALA A 335 -18.30 -3.14 2.28
C ALA A 335 -18.03 -1.79 2.98
N ASN A 336 -16.96 -1.12 2.58
CA ASN A 336 -16.52 0.13 3.21
C ASN A 336 -16.78 1.39 2.33
N GLN A 337 -17.69 1.31 1.38
CA GLN A 337 -17.92 2.39 0.41
C GLN A 337 -18.32 3.74 1.06
N ASN A 338 -18.90 3.73 2.25
CA ASN A 338 -19.27 4.95 2.99
C ASN A 338 -18.04 5.68 3.55
N GLU A 339 -16.90 5.02 3.67
CA GLU A 339 -15.63 5.61 4.09
C GLU A 339 -14.84 6.23 2.93
N ILE A 340 -15.33 6.10 1.69
CA ILE A 340 -14.67 6.68 0.52
C ILE A 340 -14.85 8.20 0.56
N ILE A 341 -13.74 8.90 0.74
CA ILE A 341 -13.68 10.35 0.80
C ILE A 341 -13.17 10.96 -0.52
N ASN A 342 -13.45 12.25 -0.71
CA ASN A 342 -12.96 12.95 -1.90
C ASN A 342 -11.47 13.22 -1.84
N ILE A 343 -10.84 13.35 -3.02
CA ILE A 343 -9.39 13.56 -3.12
C ILE A 343 -8.93 14.87 -2.45
N SER A 344 -9.79 15.90 -2.40
CA SER A 344 -9.52 17.13 -1.67
C SER A 344 -9.33 16.87 -0.17
N GLN A 345 -10.23 16.11 0.44
CA GLN A 345 -10.14 15.70 1.85
C GLN A 345 -8.89 14.84 2.10
N ILE A 346 -8.56 13.91 1.18
CA ILE A 346 -7.33 13.11 1.29
C ILE A 346 -6.08 14.02 1.28
N ARG A 347 -6.07 15.06 0.45
CA ARG A 347 -4.95 16.02 0.39
C ARG A 347 -4.80 16.84 1.67
N THR A 348 -5.89 17.27 2.27
CA THR A 348 -5.89 18.06 3.51
C THR A 348 -5.41 17.22 4.69
N ASN A 349 -5.95 16.02 4.86
CA ASN A 349 -5.60 15.14 5.99
C ASN A 349 -4.13 14.71 5.97
N ASN A 350 -3.48 14.67 4.80
CA ASN A 350 -2.08 14.25 4.66
C ASN A 350 -1.06 15.38 4.90
N LEU A 351 -1.49 16.64 5.00
CA LEU A 351 -0.58 17.74 5.34
C LEU A 351 -0.14 17.72 6.80
N LEU A 352 -0.91 17.05 7.68
CA LEU A 352 -0.68 16.98 9.13
C LEU A 352 0.28 15.85 9.56
N ILE A 353 0.73 14.98 8.66
CA ILE A 353 1.55 13.81 9.04
C ILE A 353 3.01 14.20 9.35
N PHE A 354 3.47 15.34 8.86
CA PHE A 354 4.86 15.80 8.99
C PHE A 354 5.00 17.21 9.60
N SER A 355 3.93 17.75 10.20
CA SER A 355 3.95 19.00 10.98
C SER A 355 4.38 18.74 12.42
#